data_3e55fd86c66c6bde329f6216059a43ee
#
_entry.id   3e55fd86c66c6bde329f6216059a43ee
#
_cell.length_a   1.000
_cell.length_b   1.000
_cell.length_c   1.000
_cell.angle_alpha   90.00
_cell.angle_beta   90.00
_cell.angle_gamma   90.00
#
_symmetry.space_group_name_H-M   'P 1'
#
loop_
_entity.id
_entity.type
_entity.pdbx_description
1 polymer ?
#
loop_
_entity_poly.entity_id
_entity_poly.type
_entity_poly.pdbx_seq_one_letter_code
_entity_poly.pdbx_strand_id
1 'polypeptide(L)'
;MPHIHDFSTNKPYLHRMFILFSLILGLSLFPVQPVFASLQTDVANNQAVISFPISVTFSAQINAPASITSVVLEYGTDQLTCGEVVAKAFPQFTPGKSVNVEWSWEMRQSGSLPPGATIWWRWRYTDETGNENLSEQKTITWLDAQHNWKTVSTDKLNLHWYNGDQAFAEDLLSAAEDGLKFNETKSGLTANIPIGLYIYADTKDMKDAILYEPSWTGGLAFPDHDIVIIGISQSELDWGRDAIVHELTHVLVGHFTFSCLGVVPTWLNEGLAVYSEGELDQGSQNQLDQAIHDNSLLTVRSLSAGFSEVASKAMLSYSQSYSIVKFLIETYGQDKMTALLISLRDGSTIDDALINTYGFGVEGLEDEWRKAIQAQPRSASAISTAQPTPTFVPTIVPVSGAPLVNQIATPTPVPTSSFSGQPETQVPARGTPPLSLTLFLLGFCCIFILIIGVILLGIFVRRGNRKGGNNP
;
A
#
# COMPACT_ATOMS: atom_id res chain seq x y z
N MET A 1 -24.72 -51.66 -85.26
CA MET A 1 -24.96 -52.57 -84.13
C MET A 1 -23.67 -53.21 -83.82
N PRO A 2 -23.06 -52.95 -82.72
CA PRO A 2 -22.59 -54.00 -81.81
C PRO A 2 -22.85 -53.67 -80.37
N HIS A 3 -22.95 -54.72 -79.54
CA HIS A 3 -23.23 -54.85 -78.10
C HIS A 3 -22.21 -54.18 -77.25
N ILE A 4 -22.67 -53.45 -76.20
CA ILE A 4 -21.82 -53.02 -75.11
C ILE A 4 -22.09 -53.93 -73.89
N HIS A 5 -21.06 -54.64 -73.47
CA HIS A 5 -21.05 -55.44 -72.24
C HIS A 5 -20.90 -54.54 -71.01
N ASP A 6 -21.82 -54.75 -70.09
CA ASP A 6 -21.89 -54.14 -68.78
C ASP A 6 -20.95 -54.89 -67.82
N PHE A 7 -19.94 -54.20 -67.28
CA PHE A 7 -19.06 -54.70 -66.25
C PHE A 7 -19.45 -54.12 -64.91
N SER A 8 -20.33 -54.85 -64.18
CA SER A 8 -20.65 -54.61 -62.79
C SER A 8 -19.43 -54.95 -61.92
N THR A 9 -18.70 -53.93 -61.39
CA THR A 9 -17.63 -54.15 -60.43
C THR A 9 -18.19 -54.00 -59.02
N ASN A 10 -18.13 -55.07 -58.21
CA ASN A 10 -18.42 -55.18 -56.79
C ASN A 10 -17.59 -54.18 -55.97
N LYS A 11 -18.23 -53.18 -55.39
CA LYS A 11 -17.63 -52.17 -54.49
C LYS A 11 -18.11 -52.22 -53.05
N PRO A 12 -18.33 -53.32 -52.33
CA PRO A 12 -18.60 -53.22 -50.92
C PRO A 12 -17.37 -53.37 -49.99
N TYR A 13 -16.24 -53.94 -50.45
CA TYR A 13 -15.07 -54.18 -49.57
C TYR A 13 -14.17 -52.94 -49.39
N LEU A 14 -14.04 -52.12 -50.41
CA LEU A 14 -13.22 -50.91 -50.31
C LEU A 14 -13.83 -49.88 -49.33
N HIS A 15 -15.14 -49.75 -49.28
CA HIS A 15 -15.85 -48.82 -48.42
C HIS A 15 -15.77 -49.21 -46.92
N ARG A 16 -15.79 -50.52 -46.64
CA ARG A 16 -15.65 -51.01 -45.27
C ARG A 16 -14.20 -50.88 -44.75
N MET A 17 -13.21 -51.04 -45.61
CA MET A 17 -11.82 -50.89 -45.27
C MET A 17 -11.45 -49.40 -45.01
N PHE A 18 -12.03 -48.45 -45.77
CA PHE A 18 -11.86 -47.01 -45.56
C PHE A 18 -12.51 -46.53 -44.26
N ILE A 19 -13.70 -47.07 -43.88
CA ILE A 19 -14.37 -46.75 -42.63
C ILE A 19 -13.59 -47.26 -41.44
N LEU A 20 -13.02 -48.48 -41.50
CA LEU A 20 -12.22 -49.04 -40.41
C LEU A 20 -10.86 -48.26 -40.26
N PHE A 21 -10.27 -47.85 -41.36
CA PHE A 21 -8.99 -47.07 -41.31
C PHE A 21 -9.25 -45.62 -40.79
N SER A 22 -10.37 -45.02 -41.13
CA SER A 22 -10.76 -43.71 -40.62
C SER A 22 -11.12 -43.77 -39.12
N LEU A 23 -11.70 -44.88 -38.63
CA LEU A 23 -12.00 -45.07 -37.20
C LEU A 23 -10.73 -45.26 -36.37
N ILE A 24 -9.73 -46.01 -36.89
CA ILE A 24 -8.43 -46.22 -36.22
C ILE A 24 -7.56 -44.95 -36.24
N LEU A 25 -7.60 -44.18 -37.33
CA LEU A 25 -6.90 -42.86 -37.39
C LEU A 25 -7.57 -41.79 -36.52
N GLY A 26 -8.87 -41.86 -36.34
CA GLY A 26 -9.62 -40.96 -35.45
C GLY A 26 -9.36 -41.21 -33.97
N LEU A 27 -9.05 -42.45 -33.56
CA LEU A 27 -8.70 -42.77 -32.17
C LEU A 27 -7.27 -42.41 -31.79
N SER A 28 -6.35 -42.26 -32.76
CA SER A 28 -4.93 -41.91 -32.51
C SER A 28 -4.70 -40.39 -32.44
N LEU A 29 -5.70 -39.56 -32.70
CA LEU A 29 -5.62 -38.08 -32.69
C LEU A 29 -6.16 -37.42 -31.43
N PHE A 30 -6.66 -38.20 -30.44
CA PHE A 30 -6.93 -37.63 -29.13
C PHE A 30 -5.56 -37.39 -28.44
N PRO A 31 -5.20 -36.11 -28.18
CA PRO A 31 -4.04 -35.85 -27.35
C PRO A 31 -4.33 -36.49 -26.00
N VAL A 32 -3.55 -37.50 -25.64
CA VAL A 32 -3.48 -37.97 -24.23
C VAL A 32 -2.96 -36.77 -23.46
N GLN A 33 -3.87 -36.01 -22.91
CA GLN A 33 -3.51 -34.99 -21.93
C GLN A 33 -2.84 -35.73 -20.79
N PRO A 34 -1.59 -35.39 -20.42
CA PRO A 34 -1.03 -35.90 -19.19
C PRO A 34 -1.98 -35.46 -18.08
N VAL A 35 -2.70 -36.39 -17.47
CA VAL A 35 -3.34 -36.20 -16.19
C VAL A 35 -2.18 -36.00 -15.25
N PHE A 36 -1.79 -34.75 -15.03
CA PHE A 36 -1.05 -34.38 -13.84
C PHE A 36 -1.98 -34.77 -12.69
N ALA A 37 -1.77 -35.94 -12.12
CA ALA A 37 -2.32 -36.24 -10.83
C ALA A 37 -1.84 -35.10 -9.94
N SER A 38 -2.75 -34.18 -9.59
CA SER A 38 -2.54 -33.24 -8.50
C SER A 38 -2.14 -34.14 -7.34
N LEU A 39 -0.87 -34.12 -6.98
CA LEU A 39 -0.40 -34.70 -5.72
C LEU A 39 -1.21 -33.91 -4.68
N GLN A 40 -2.26 -34.56 -4.19
CA GLN A 40 -3.13 -34.02 -3.15
C GLN A 40 -2.20 -33.84 -1.94
N THR A 41 -1.73 -32.60 -1.77
CA THR A 41 -0.92 -32.23 -0.62
C THR A 41 -1.82 -32.35 0.59
N ASP A 42 -1.53 -33.32 1.44
CA ASP A 42 -2.36 -33.64 2.60
C ASP A 42 -1.98 -32.70 3.75
N VAL A 43 -2.45 -31.44 3.64
CA VAL A 43 -2.33 -30.44 4.71
C VAL A 43 -3.67 -30.41 5.46
N ALA A 44 -3.72 -31.15 6.56
CA ALA A 44 -4.88 -31.24 7.44
C ALA A 44 -4.80 -30.16 8.55
N ASN A 45 -5.93 -29.87 9.18
CA ASN A 45 -6.03 -28.93 10.30
C ASN A 45 -5.36 -27.56 9.99
N ASN A 46 -5.35 -27.15 8.72
CA ASN A 46 -4.79 -25.88 8.29
C ASN A 46 -5.74 -24.74 8.69
N GLN A 47 -5.39 -24.03 9.77
CA GLN A 47 -6.24 -22.99 10.37
C GLN A 47 -5.42 -21.83 10.91
N ALA A 48 -6.10 -20.69 11.10
CA ALA A 48 -5.59 -19.53 11.82
C ALA A 48 -6.54 -19.19 12.96
N VAL A 49 -5.99 -18.84 14.12
CA VAL A 49 -6.74 -18.42 15.32
C VAL A 49 -6.31 -17.01 15.68
N ILE A 50 -7.27 -16.08 15.75
CA ILE A 50 -7.05 -14.68 16.09
C ILE A 50 -7.19 -14.51 17.60
N SER A 51 -6.19 -13.88 18.23
CA SER A 51 -6.22 -13.34 19.59
C SER A 51 -6.17 -11.80 19.47
N PHE A 52 -7.30 -11.21 19.07
CA PHE A 52 -7.43 -9.79 18.77
C PHE A 52 -7.23 -8.90 20.01
N PRO A 53 -6.49 -7.77 19.93
CA PRO A 53 -5.73 -7.25 18.80
C PRO A 53 -4.22 -7.64 18.86
N ILE A 54 -3.88 -8.75 19.48
CA ILE A 54 -2.50 -9.09 19.90
C ILE A 54 -1.78 -9.93 18.86
N SER A 55 -2.43 -11.02 18.38
CA SER A 55 -1.75 -11.99 17.50
C SER A 55 -2.69 -12.82 16.65
N VAL A 56 -2.15 -13.44 15.61
CA VAL A 56 -2.76 -14.55 14.90
C VAL A 56 -1.83 -15.76 14.91
N THR A 57 -2.35 -16.93 15.28
CA THR A 57 -1.62 -18.20 15.34
C THR A 57 -2.05 -19.09 14.19
N PHE A 58 -1.11 -19.47 13.33
CA PHE A 58 -1.30 -20.38 12.21
C PHE A 58 -0.85 -21.77 12.61
N SER A 59 -1.65 -22.79 12.31
CA SER A 59 -1.29 -24.18 12.58
C SER A 59 -1.71 -25.11 11.44
N ALA A 60 -0.96 -26.20 11.25
CA ALA A 60 -1.29 -27.23 10.29
C ALA A 60 -0.65 -28.57 10.67
N GLN A 61 -1.25 -29.66 10.20
CA GLN A 61 -0.66 -30.96 10.12
C GLN A 61 -0.33 -31.27 8.66
N ILE A 62 0.94 -31.48 8.36
CA ILE A 62 1.43 -31.72 7.00
C ILE A 62 1.87 -33.19 6.89
N ASN A 63 1.33 -33.89 5.88
CA ASN A 63 1.66 -35.29 5.60
C ASN A 63 2.33 -35.40 4.24
N ALA A 64 3.38 -36.25 4.13
CA ALA A 64 4.07 -36.52 2.87
C ALA A 64 4.51 -37.99 2.80
N PRO A 65 4.73 -38.54 1.59
CA PRO A 65 5.21 -39.90 1.40
C PRO A 65 6.63 -40.13 1.96
N ALA A 66 7.49 -39.09 1.93
CA ALA A 66 8.84 -39.08 2.47
C ALA A 66 8.93 -38.13 3.69
N SER A 67 10.05 -38.17 4.43
CA SER A 67 10.24 -37.35 5.62
C SER A 67 10.34 -35.87 5.26
N ILE A 68 9.48 -35.03 5.85
CA ILE A 68 9.51 -33.57 5.68
C ILE A 68 10.71 -33.02 6.44
N THR A 69 11.55 -32.26 5.75
CA THR A 69 12.81 -31.70 6.28
C THR A 69 12.77 -30.18 6.42
N SER A 70 11.88 -29.50 5.69
CA SER A 70 11.69 -28.05 5.78
C SER A 70 10.21 -27.68 5.69
N VAL A 71 9.78 -26.73 6.50
CA VAL A 71 8.47 -26.08 6.43
C VAL A 71 8.63 -24.59 6.54
N VAL A 72 7.98 -23.85 5.64
CA VAL A 72 7.93 -22.39 5.61
C VAL A 72 6.47 -21.97 5.59
N LEU A 73 6.08 -21.13 6.53
CA LEU A 73 4.83 -20.40 6.46
C LEU A 73 5.05 -19.16 5.58
N GLU A 74 4.33 -19.07 4.48
CA GLU A 74 4.21 -17.86 3.66
C GLU A 74 2.90 -17.17 4.04
N TYR A 75 2.96 -15.87 4.37
CA TYR A 75 1.79 -15.11 4.82
C TYR A 75 1.91 -13.63 4.45
N GLY A 76 0.79 -12.93 4.50
CA GLY A 76 0.69 -11.50 4.22
C GLY A 76 -0.73 -11.00 4.38
N THR A 77 -0.96 -9.80 3.89
CA THR A 77 -2.27 -9.16 3.85
C THR A 77 -2.62 -8.78 2.40
N ASP A 78 -3.85 -8.29 2.20
CA ASP A 78 -4.32 -7.69 0.95
C ASP A 78 -3.89 -6.22 0.78
N GLN A 79 -2.97 -5.76 1.62
CA GLN A 79 -2.42 -4.40 1.61
C GLN A 79 -1.90 -3.99 0.22
N LEU A 80 -2.25 -2.80 -0.22
CA LEU A 80 -1.71 -2.19 -1.44
C LEU A 80 -0.23 -1.88 -1.26
N THR A 81 0.63 -2.50 -2.06
CA THR A 81 2.09 -2.39 -1.97
C THR A 81 2.74 -2.15 -3.33
N CYS A 82 3.96 -1.61 -3.33
CA CYS A 82 4.73 -1.33 -4.54
C CYS A 82 5.30 -2.57 -5.24
N GLY A 83 5.07 -3.73 -4.70
CA GLY A 83 5.52 -5.00 -5.24
C GLY A 83 4.91 -6.16 -4.48
N GLU A 84 5.12 -7.36 -4.97
CA GLU A 84 4.65 -8.55 -4.26
C GLU A 84 5.44 -8.75 -2.97
N VAL A 85 4.77 -8.60 -1.82
CA VAL A 85 5.35 -8.78 -0.49
C VAL A 85 4.83 -10.05 0.14
N VAL A 86 5.74 -10.99 0.41
CA VAL A 86 5.45 -12.26 1.08
C VAL A 86 6.32 -12.39 2.32
N ALA A 87 5.70 -12.36 3.49
CA ALA A 87 6.40 -12.64 4.73
C ALA A 87 6.63 -14.16 4.87
N LYS A 88 7.76 -14.56 5.45
CA LYS A 88 8.13 -15.96 5.66
C LYS A 88 8.49 -16.20 7.11
N ALA A 89 7.93 -17.27 7.68
CA ALA A 89 8.30 -17.78 8.98
C ALA A 89 8.75 -19.24 8.88
N PHE A 90 9.62 -19.65 9.81
CA PHE A 90 10.25 -20.97 9.85
C PHE A 90 9.91 -21.65 11.18
N PRO A 91 8.73 -22.25 11.30
CA PRO A 91 8.30 -22.92 12.52
C PRO A 91 9.23 -24.08 12.87
N GLN A 92 9.42 -24.32 14.17
CA GLN A 92 10.20 -25.45 14.65
C GLN A 92 9.33 -26.71 14.64
N PHE A 93 9.86 -27.82 14.16
CA PHE A 93 9.20 -29.12 14.15
C PHE A 93 10.22 -30.26 14.16
N THR A 94 9.78 -31.48 14.44
CA THR A 94 10.61 -32.69 14.32
C THR A 94 10.40 -33.30 12.94
N PRO A 95 11.44 -33.52 12.12
CA PRO A 95 11.32 -34.14 10.81
C PRO A 95 10.61 -35.49 10.85
N GLY A 96 9.75 -35.75 9.85
CA GLY A 96 8.96 -36.97 9.76
C GLY A 96 7.98 -36.93 8.60
N LYS A 97 7.28 -38.05 8.33
CA LYS A 97 6.26 -38.14 7.27
C LYS A 97 4.98 -37.40 7.62
N SER A 98 4.75 -37.17 8.90
CA SER A 98 3.62 -36.36 9.42
C SER A 98 4.19 -35.42 10.46
N VAL A 99 4.03 -34.11 10.24
CA VAL A 99 4.55 -33.06 11.14
C VAL A 99 3.42 -32.09 11.51
N ASN A 100 3.43 -31.66 12.78
CA ASN A 100 2.58 -30.57 13.24
C ASN A 100 3.43 -29.31 13.31
N VAL A 101 2.94 -28.23 12.76
CA VAL A 101 3.60 -26.93 12.72
C VAL A 101 2.68 -25.85 13.24
N GLU A 102 3.26 -24.90 13.95
CA GLU A 102 2.58 -23.74 14.52
C GLU A 102 3.50 -22.53 14.51
N TRP A 103 2.93 -21.36 14.24
CA TRP A 103 3.63 -20.11 14.34
C TRP A 103 2.67 -18.96 14.65
N SER A 104 3.08 -18.01 15.50
CA SER A 104 2.28 -16.85 15.88
C SER A 104 2.88 -15.56 15.34
N TRP A 105 2.04 -14.78 14.67
CA TRP A 105 2.34 -13.42 14.25
C TRP A 105 1.90 -12.45 15.34
N GLU A 106 2.87 -11.83 16.00
CA GLU A 106 2.66 -10.86 17.08
C GLU A 106 2.55 -9.45 16.50
N MET A 107 1.39 -8.81 16.61
CA MET A 107 1.12 -7.49 16.03
C MET A 107 1.99 -6.38 16.66
N ARG A 108 2.39 -6.52 17.93
CA ARG A 108 3.29 -5.55 18.59
C ARG A 108 4.67 -5.45 17.96
N GLN A 109 5.08 -6.45 17.20
CA GLN A 109 6.40 -6.49 16.57
C GLN A 109 6.40 -5.94 15.15
N SER A 110 5.27 -5.98 14.47
CA SER A 110 5.15 -5.62 13.05
C SER A 110 4.22 -4.44 12.76
N GLY A 111 3.64 -3.83 13.80
CA GLY A 111 2.55 -2.88 13.68
C GLY A 111 1.19 -3.58 13.68
N SER A 112 0.15 -2.88 14.10
CA SER A 112 -1.21 -3.40 14.13
C SER A 112 -1.82 -3.33 12.73
N LEU A 113 -2.50 -4.40 12.33
CA LEU A 113 -3.37 -4.35 11.18
C LEU A 113 -4.68 -3.64 11.54
N PRO A 114 -5.30 -2.92 10.61
CA PRO A 114 -6.63 -2.37 10.85
C PRO A 114 -7.66 -3.48 11.00
N PRO A 115 -8.66 -3.30 11.91
CA PRO A 115 -9.80 -4.19 11.94
C PRO A 115 -10.45 -4.30 10.56
N GLY A 116 -10.71 -5.53 10.12
CA GLY A 116 -11.25 -5.79 8.78
C GLY A 116 -10.22 -6.19 7.73
N ALA A 117 -8.92 -6.01 7.97
CA ALA A 117 -7.88 -6.44 7.04
C ALA A 117 -7.93 -7.94 6.77
N THR A 118 -7.70 -8.33 5.54
CA THR A 118 -7.62 -9.73 5.14
C THR A 118 -6.20 -10.24 5.33
N ILE A 119 -6.04 -11.29 6.14
CA ILE A 119 -4.79 -12.03 6.29
C ILE A 119 -4.87 -13.27 5.42
N TRP A 120 -3.85 -13.52 4.63
CA TRP A 120 -3.72 -14.75 3.87
C TRP A 120 -2.49 -15.53 4.33
N TRP A 121 -2.53 -16.89 4.18
CA TRP A 121 -1.40 -17.76 4.46
C TRP A 121 -1.44 -19.03 3.63
N ARG A 122 -0.25 -19.67 3.48
CA ARG A 122 -0.05 -20.99 2.88
C ARG A 122 1.24 -21.61 3.42
N TRP A 123 1.33 -22.91 3.31
CA TRP A 123 2.47 -23.69 3.78
C TRP A 123 3.28 -24.20 2.59
N ARG A 124 4.57 -23.88 2.57
CA ARG A 124 5.56 -24.48 1.66
C ARG A 124 6.36 -25.50 2.45
N TYR A 125 6.54 -26.71 1.92
CA TYR A 125 7.34 -27.73 2.59
C TYR A 125 8.15 -28.55 1.59
N THR A 126 9.31 -29.07 2.06
CA THR A 126 10.23 -29.88 1.27
C THR A 126 10.51 -31.18 2.00
N ASP A 127 10.49 -32.31 1.28
CA ASP A 127 10.83 -33.60 1.83
C ASP A 127 12.32 -33.96 1.65
N GLU A 128 12.76 -35.07 2.23
CA GLU A 128 14.15 -35.57 2.16
C GLU A 128 14.60 -35.94 0.73
N THR A 129 13.69 -36.09 -0.22
CA THR A 129 13.97 -36.35 -1.63
C THR A 129 14.12 -35.07 -2.44
N GLY A 130 13.90 -33.89 -1.82
CA GLY A 130 13.98 -32.59 -2.45
C GLY A 130 12.69 -32.14 -3.16
N ASN A 131 11.59 -32.89 -3.02
CA ASN A 131 10.30 -32.48 -3.57
C ASN A 131 9.74 -31.31 -2.75
N GLU A 132 9.50 -30.21 -3.42
CA GLU A 132 8.84 -29.01 -2.84
C GLU A 132 7.35 -29.03 -3.17
N ASN A 133 6.52 -28.77 -2.17
CA ASN A 133 5.08 -28.71 -2.27
C ASN A 133 4.57 -27.41 -1.64
N LEU A 134 3.40 -26.95 -2.11
CA LEU A 134 2.73 -25.74 -1.65
C LEU A 134 1.27 -26.05 -1.35
N SER A 135 0.80 -25.69 -0.16
CA SER A 135 -0.62 -25.84 0.18
C SER A 135 -1.49 -24.83 -0.57
N GLU A 136 -2.78 -25.06 -0.56
CA GLU A 136 -3.76 -24.03 -0.92
C GLU A 136 -3.60 -22.81 -0.01
N GLN A 137 -3.77 -21.60 -0.58
CA GLN A 137 -3.82 -20.36 0.16
C GLN A 137 -5.15 -20.21 0.86
N LYS A 138 -5.12 -19.85 2.14
CA LYS A 138 -6.30 -19.55 2.96
C LYS A 138 -6.30 -18.09 3.39
N THR A 139 -7.46 -17.61 3.77
CA THR A 139 -7.67 -16.24 4.26
C THR A 139 -8.49 -16.23 5.54
N ILE A 140 -8.29 -15.20 6.36
CA ILE A 140 -9.11 -14.87 7.53
C ILE A 140 -9.17 -13.34 7.68
N THR A 141 -10.32 -12.83 8.13
CA THR A 141 -10.47 -11.41 8.40
C THR A 141 -9.97 -11.09 9.81
N TRP A 142 -9.07 -10.13 9.93
CA TRP A 142 -8.57 -9.60 11.21
C TRP A 142 -9.64 -8.75 11.88
N LEU A 143 -10.42 -9.33 12.77
CA LEU A 143 -11.54 -8.65 13.42
C LEU A 143 -11.76 -9.21 14.82
N ASP A 144 -12.25 -8.36 15.73
CA ASP A 144 -12.64 -8.77 17.08
C ASP A 144 -13.93 -9.60 17.03
N ALA A 145 -13.81 -10.89 17.36
CA ALA A 145 -14.93 -11.80 17.43
C ALA A 145 -15.78 -11.66 18.72
N GLN A 146 -15.37 -10.81 19.67
CA GLN A 146 -16.15 -10.57 20.89
C GLN A 146 -17.37 -9.65 20.62
N HIS A 147 -17.31 -8.85 19.56
CA HIS A 147 -18.43 -8.00 19.13
C HIS A 147 -19.32 -8.72 18.12
N ASN A 148 -20.62 -8.48 18.24
CA ASN A 148 -21.62 -9.01 17.30
C ASN A 148 -21.81 -8.02 16.14
N TRP A 149 -20.84 -7.97 15.22
CA TRP A 149 -20.83 -7.10 14.07
C TRP A 149 -22.04 -7.31 13.17
N LYS A 150 -22.74 -6.23 12.87
CA LYS A 150 -23.79 -6.11 11.86
C LYS A 150 -23.19 -5.45 10.63
N THR A 151 -23.84 -5.59 9.47
CA THR A 151 -23.34 -4.98 8.22
C THR A 151 -24.51 -4.43 7.42
N VAL A 152 -24.30 -3.23 6.87
CA VAL A 152 -25.12 -2.64 5.81
C VAL A 152 -24.19 -2.22 4.68
N SER A 153 -24.60 -2.42 3.42
CA SER A 153 -23.72 -2.25 2.28
C SER A 153 -24.39 -1.54 1.12
N THR A 154 -23.57 -0.81 0.35
CA THR A 154 -23.88 -0.33 -1.00
C THR A 154 -22.89 -0.92 -1.99
N ASP A 155 -22.89 -0.49 -3.25
CA ASP A 155 -21.94 -0.97 -4.25
C ASP A 155 -20.49 -0.57 -3.93
N LYS A 156 -20.28 0.52 -3.17
CA LYS A 156 -18.97 1.12 -2.90
C LYS A 156 -18.57 1.11 -1.43
N LEU A 157 -19.48 0.82 -0.51
CA LEU A 157 -19.25 0.92 0.93
C LEU A 157 -19.81 -0.29 1.65
N ASN A 158 -19.04 -0.80 2.64
CA ASN A 158 -19.48 -1.81 3.59
C ASN A 158 -19.33 -1.24 5.00
N LEU A 159 -20.45 -0.86 5.64
CA LEU A 159 -20.42 -0.35 7.00
C LEU A 159 -20.71 -1.46 7.99
N HIS A 160 -19.78 -1.66 8.92
CA HIS A 160 -19.84 -2.65 9.99
C HIS A 160 -19.96 -1.93 11.33
N TRP A 161 -20.92 -2.36 12.17
CA TRP A 161 -21.11 -1.79 13.52
C TRP A 161 -21.66 -2.86 14.46
N TYR A 162 -21.53 -2.66 15.75
CA TYR A 162 -22.07 -3.56 16.75
C TYR A 162 -22.89 -2.85 17.85
N ASN A 163 -22.73 -1.55 18.02
CA ASN A 163 -23.45 -0.72 18.96
C ASN A 163 -24.32 0.31 18.23
N GLY A 164 -25.49 0.64 18.78
CA GLY A 164 -26.48 1.48 18.10
C GLY A 164 -27.51 0.67 17.30
N ASP A 165 -28.54 1.38 16.82
CA ASP A 165 -29.61 0.79 16.02
C ASP A 165 -29.29 0.82 14.50
N GLN A 166 -30.21 0.32 13.70
CA GLN A 166 -30.07 0.26 12.24
C GLN A 166 -30.09 1.68 11.64
N ALA A 167 -30.91 2.59 12.17
CA ALA A 167 -31.03 3.96 11.66
C ALA A 167 -29.73 4.75 11.84
N PHE A 168 -29.02 4.54 12.96
CA PHE A 168 -27.70 5.11 13.21
C PHE A 168 -26.68 4.69 12.12
N ALA A 169 -26.65 3.42 11.79
CA ALA A 169 -25.73 2.91 10.77
C ALA A 169 -26.10 3.40 9.36
N GLU A 170 -27.40 3.47 9.04
CA GLU A 170 -27.89 3.97 7.75
C GLU A 170 -27.62 5.47 7.58
N ASP A 171 -27.71 6.26 8.64
CA ASP A 171 -27.37 7.68 8.65
C ASP A 171 -25.88 7.91 8.35
N LEU A 172 -25.00 7.13 8.99
CA LEU A 172 -23.55 7.19 8.72
C LEU A 172 -23.20 6.73 7.31
N LEU A 173 -23.84 5.66 6.84
CA LEU A 173 -23.64 5.17 5.47
C LEU A 173 -24.09 6.21 4.44
N SER A 174 -25.24 6.88 4.67
CA SER A 174 -25.71 7.96 3.81
C SER A 174 -24.73 9.15 3.77
N ALA A 175 -24.18 9.55 4.92
CA ALA A 175 -23.16 10.59 4.97
C ALA A 175 -21.90 10.18 4.17
N ALA A 176 -21.46 8.93 4.30
CA ALA A 176 -20.32 8.41 3.52
C ALA A 176 -20.60 8.42 2.01
N GLU A 177 -21.82 8.05 1.56
CA GLU A 177 -22.21 8.11 0.13
C GLU A 177 -22.22 9.55 -0.40
N ASP A 178 -22.73 10.51 0.38
CA ASP A 178 -22.70 11.93 0.05
C ASP A 178 -21.24 12.42 -0.02
N GLY A 179 -20.37 11.99 0.89
CA GLY A 179 -18.93 12.25 0.87
C GLY A 179 -18.23 11.70 -0.38
N LEU A 180 -18.55 10.47 -0.82
CA LEU A 180 -18.06 9.93 -2.07
C LEU A 180 -18.43 10.81 -3.26
N LYS A 181 -19.71 11.19 -3.34
CA LYS A 181 -20.22 12.03 -4.41
C LYS A 181 -19.60 13.44 -4.40
N PHE A 182 -19.40 14.00 -3.21
CA PHE A 182 -18.73 15.30 -3.06
C PHE A 182 -17.30 15.23 -3.57
N ASN A 183 -16.53 14.24 -3.15
CA ASN A 183 -15.15 14.04 -3.57
C ASN A 183 -15.03 13.82 -5.09
N GLU A 184 -15.91 13.03 -5.67
CA GLU A 184 -15.96 12.83 -7.13
C GLU A 184 -16.17 14.15 -7.86
N THR A 185 -17.12 14.98 -7.41
CA THR A 185 -17.51 16.22 -8.10
C THR A 185 -16.59 17.40 -7.83
N LYS A 186 -15.95 17.48 -6.67
CA LYS A 186 -15.13 18.63 -6.24
C LYS A 186 -13.63 18.39 -6.39
N SER A 187 -13.17 17.16 -6.19
CA SER A 187 -11.75 16.81 -6.18
C SER A 187 -11.37 15.81 -7.27
N GLY A 188 -12.34 15.19 -7.95
CA GLY A 188 -12.11 14.15 -8.95
C GLY A 188 -11.68 12.81 -8.37
N LEU A 189 -11.87 12.62 -7.05
CA LEU A 189 -11.52 11.40 -6.33
C LEU A 189 -12.67 10.40 -6.39
N THR A 190 -12.40 9.17 -6.83
CA THR A 190 -13.42 8.11 -6.98
C THR A 190 -13.00 6.83 -6.28
N ALA A 191 -13.95 6.16 -5.63
CA ALA A 191 -13.75 4.80 -5.12
C ALA A 191 -13.86 3.79 -6.27
N ASN A 192 -12.80 3.02 -6.51
CA ASN A 192 -12.73 1.99 -7.54
C ASN A 192 -13.02 0.58 -7.00
N ILE A 193 -12.90 0.40 -5.68
CA ILE A 193 -13.19 -0.83 -4.95
C ILE A 193 -14.02 -0.49 -3.72
N PRO A 194 -14.78 -1.46 -3.15
CA PRO A 194 -15.54 -1.22 -1.94
C PRO A 194 -14.65 -0.89 -0.74
N ILE A 195 -15.02 0.14 0.03
CA ILE A 195 -14.33 0.57 1.24
C ILE A 195 -15.06 0.04 2.46
N GLY A 196 -14.32 -0.54 3.41
CA GLY A 196 -14.82 -1.02 4.70
C GLY A 196 -14.85 0.10 5.74
N LEU A 197 -16.00 0.32 6.37
CA LEU A 197 -16.21 1.32 7.43
C LEU A 197 -16.51 0.56 8.72
N TYR A 198 -15.64 0.62 9.73
CA TYR A 198 -15.80 -0.10 10.99
C TYR A 198 -16.10 0.87 12.14
N ILE A 199 -17.33 0.80 12.66
CA ILE A 199 -17.84 1.73 13.67
C ILE A 199 -17.78 1.06 15.04
N TYR A 200 -16.89 1.58 15.89
CA TYR A 200 -16.74 1.18 17.29
C TYR A 200 -17.71 1.98 18.18
N ALA A 201 -18.06 1.42 19.33
CA ALA A 201 -19.05 2.01 20.24
C ALA A 201 -18.64 3.38 20.78
N ASP A 202 -17.36 3.62 20.89
CA ASP A 202 -16.75 4.90 21.29
C ASP A 202 -15.25 4.93 20.92
N THR A 203 -14.61 6.07 21.13
CA THR A 203 -13.18 6.26 20.85
C THR A 203 -12.27 5.40 21.72
N LYS A 204 -12.69 5.03 22.92
CA LYS A 204 -11.90 4.15 23.79
C LYS A 204 -11.86 2.73 23.22
N ASP A 205 -13.01 2.22 22.85
CA ASP A 205 -13.16 0.88 22.31
C ASP A 205 -12.41 0.73 20.98
N MET A 206 -12.46 1.76 20.13
CA MET A 206 -11.67 1.85 18.91
C MET A 206 -10.15 1.79 19.21
N LYS A 207 -9.68 2.57 20.19
CA LYS A 207 -8.25 2.59 20.57
C LYS A 207 -7.78 1.28 21.19
N ASP A 208 -8.64 0.59 21.91
CA ASP A 208 -8.35 -0.74 22.46
C ASP A 208 -8.17 -1.80 21.33
N ALA A 209 -8.74 -1.55 20.15
CA ALA A 209 -8.63 -2.40 18.96
C ALA A 209 -7.36 -2.13 18.13
N ILE A 210 -6.67 -1.00 18.37
CA ILE A 210 -5.51 -0.58 17.60
C ILE A 210 -4.33 -0.42 18.55
N LEU A 211 -3.17 -0.93 18.15
CA LEU A 211 -1.95 -0.76 18.94
C LEU A 211 -1.26 0.55 18.50
N TYR A 212 -0.90 1.41 19.46
CA TYR A 212 -0.03 2.60 19.25
C TYR A 212 -0.67 3.82 18.57
N GLU A 213 -1.90 4.19 18.96
CA GLU A 213 -2.52 5.40 18.43
C GLU A 213 -2.49 6.59 19.42
N PRO A 214 -2.46 7.85 18.90
CA PRO A 214 -2.52 9.04 19.73
C PRO A 214 -3.82 9.13 20.55
N SER A 215 -3.75 9.68 21.75
CA SER A 215 -4.87 9.71 22.69
C SER A 215 -6.09 10.54 22.25
N TRP A 216 -5.91 11.43 21.28
CA TRP A 216 -6.95 12.34 20.76
C TRP A 216 -7.62 11.84 19.47
N THR A 217 -7.15 10.75 18.88
CA THR A 217 -7.69 10.19 17.63
C THR A 217 -9.12 9.68 17.81
N GLY A 218 -10.05 10.13 16.98
CA GLY A 218 -11.44 9.70 16.96
C GLY A 218 -11.82 8.83 15.77
N GLY A 219 -11.02 8.91 14.69
CA GLY A 219 -11.10 8.08 13.49
C GLY A 219 -9.73 7.83 12.90
N LEU A 220 -9.63 6.87 12.02
CA LEU A 220 -8.40 6.52 11.28
C LEU A 220 -8.75 5.93 9.93
N ALA A 221 -8.01 6.38 8.92
CA ALA A 221 -8.04 5.83 7.58
C ALA A 221 -6.81 4.96 7.31
N PHE A 222 -7.02 3.83 6.64
CA PHE A 222 -5.99 2.92 6.16
C PHE A 222 -6.14 2.76 4.64
N PRO A 223 -5.59 3.72 3.86
CA PRO A 223 -5.78 3.74 2.41
C PRO A 223 -5.25 2.50 1.68
N ASP A 224 -4.21 1.89 2.23
CA ASP A 224 -3.57 0.70 1.71
C ASP A 224 -4.35 -0.61 1.99
N HIS A 225 -5.39 -0.53 2.82
CA HIS A 225 -6.32 -1.61 3.11
C HIS A 225 -7.76 -1.31 2.70
N ASP A 226 -8.06 -0.10 2.18
CA ASP A 226 -9.41 0.39 1.90
C ASP A 226 -10.34 0.33 3.12
N ILE A 227 -9.81 0.71 4.28
CA ILE A 227 -10.51 0.64 5.57
C ILE A 227 -10.52 2.00 6.26
N VAL A 228 -11.66 2.33 6.83
CA VAL A 228 -11.89 3.41 7.79
C VAL A 228 -12.37 2.79 9.09
N ILE A 229 -11.86 3.29 10.22
CA ILE A 229 -12.36 2.94 11.55
C ILE A 229 -12.70 4.22 12.32
N ILE A 230 -13.82 4.22 13.03
CA ILE A 230 -14.29 5.38 13.82
C ILE A 230 -14.84 4.89 15.15
N GLY A 231 -14.47 5.58 16.23
CA GLY A 231 -15.02 5.36 17.56
C GLY A 231 -16.09 6.41 17.88
N ILE A 232 -17.37 6.05 17.75
CA ILE A 232 -18.48 6.98 17.86
C ILE A 232 -19.70 6.34 18.56
N SER A 233 -20.26 7.05 19.52
CA SER A 233 -21.55 6.69 20.12
C SER A 233 -22.71 7.27 19.32
N GLN A 234 -23.90 6.66 19.47
CA GLN A 234 -25.12 7.14 18.80
C GLN A 234 -25.50 8.58 19.17
N SER A 235 -25.07 9.08 20.34
CA SER A 235 -25.31 10.47 20.78
C SER A 235 -24.42 11.50 20.08
N GLU A 236 -23.37 11.06 19.38
CA GLU A 236 -22.38 11.88 18.67
C GLU A 236 -22.55 11.82 17.15
N LEU A 237 -23.74 11.43 16.67
CA LEU A 237 -24.01 11.18 15.26
C LEU A 237 -23.64 12.34 14.33
N ASP A 238 -23.88 13.59 14.74
CA ASP A 238 -23.57 14.77 13.92
C ASP A 238 -22.06 14.87 13.66
N TRP A 239 -21.24 14.72 14.72
CA TRP A 239 -19.79 14.64 14.57
C TRP A 239 -19.36 13.43 13.75
N GLY A 240 -20.05 12.29 13.92
CA GLY A 240 -19.73 11.06 13.20
C GLY A 240 -19.95 11.15 11.70
N ARG A 241 -20.92 11.93 11.25
CA ARG A 241 -21.15 12.20 9.82
C ARG A 241 -19.95 12.94 9.21
N ASP A 242 -19.43 13.95 9.90
CA ASP A 242 -18.27 14.71 9.44
C ASP A 242 -17.02 13.81 9.48
N ALA A 243 -16.79 13.10 10.58
CA ALA A 243 -15.65 12.22 10.75
C ALA A 243 -15.59 11.09 9.69
N ILE A 244 -16.73 10.48 9.34
CA ILE A 244 -16.73 9.42 8.33
C ILE A 244 -16.38 9.94 6.94
N VAL A 245 -16.81 11.15 6.60
CA VAL A 245 -16.46 11.81 5.34
C VAL A 245 -14.99 12.20 5.32
N HIS A 246 -14.46 12.70 6.44
CA HIS A 246 -13.04 13.03 6.62
C HIS A 246 -12.15 11.81 6.37
N GLU A 247 -12.35 10.75 7.14
CA GLU A 247 -11.54 9.53 7.05
C GLU A 247 -11.69 8.84 5.69
N LEU A 248 -12.91 8.82 5.14
CA LEU A 248 -13.15 8.31 3.79
C LEU A 248 -12.34 9.06 2.73
N THR A 249 -12.19 10.38 2.88
CA THR A 249 -11.41 11.21 1.97
C THR A 249 -9.94 10.82 2.00
N HIS A 250 -9.37 10.51 3.16
CA HIS A 250 -8.00 9.99 3.26
C HIS A 250 -7.82 8.68 2.48
N VAL A 251 -8.80 7.76 2.55
CA VAL A 251 -8.75 6.52 1.75
C VAL A 251 -8.77 6.85 0.26
N LEU A 252 -9.66 7.75 -0.18
CA LEU A 252 -9.74 8.15 -1.59
C LEU A 252 -8.45 8.82 -2.08
N VAL A 253 -7.90 9.77 -1.31
CA VAL A 253 -6.63 10.45 -1.64
C VAL A 253 -5.49 9.44 -1.71
N GLY A 254 -5.34 8.61 -0.67
CA GLY A 254 -4.25 7.64 -0.60
C GLY A 254 -4.29 6.62 -1.73
N HIS A 255 -5.49 6.12 -2.06
CA HIS A 255 -5.67 5.17 -3.15
C HIS A 255 -5.44 5.81 -4.53
N PHE A 256 -5.97 7.03 -4.75
CA PHE A 256 -5.80 7.76 -6.01
C PHE A 256 -4.36 8.17 -6.27
N THR A 257 -3.64 8.57 -5.21
CA THR A 257 -2.25 9.04 -5.28
C THR A 257 -1.22 7.98 -4.93
N PHE A 258 -1.66 6.71 -4.78
CA PHE A 258 -0.74 5.62 -4.45
C PHE A 258 0.46 5.62 -5.40
N SER A 259 1.66 5.73 -4.83
CA SER A 259 2.91 5.80 -5.57
C SER A 259 4.05 5.24 -4.75
N CYS A 260 4.98 4.58 -5.43
CA CYS A 260 6.23 4.12 -4.84
C CYS A 260 7.30 5.22 -4.76
N LEU A 261 7.04 6.39 -5.35
CA LEU A 261 7.99 7.47 -5.52
C LEU A 261 7.51 8.80 -4.96
N GLY A 262 6.19 9.02 -4.92
CA GLY A 262 5.57 10.28 -4.51
C GLY A 262 5.00 10.22 -3.10
N VAL A 263 4.89 11.39 -2.48
CA VAL A 263 4.24 11.58 -1.18
C VAL A 263 3.30 12.78 -1.29
N VAL A 264 2.06 12.62 -0.84
CA VAL A 264 1.12 13.74 -0.71
C VAL A 264 1.50 14.53 0.54
N PRO A 265 1.70 15.86 0.45
CA PRO A 265 2.01 16.66 1.64
C PRO A 265 0.81 16.71 2.59
N THR A 266 1.07 16.78 3.90
CA THR A 266 0.04 16.71 4.94
C THR A 266 -1.04 17.78 4.74
N TRP A 267 -0.67 19.04 4.43
CA TRP A 267 -1.65 20.11 4.21
C TRP A 267 -2.65 19.80 3.07
N LEU A 268 -2.20 19.10 2.03
CA LEU A 268 -3.08 18.75 0.91
C LEU A 268 -4.01 17.59 1.28
N ASN A 269 -3.49 16.57 1.96
CA ASN A 269 -4.27 15.43 2.42
C ASN A 269 -5.33 15.85 3.44
N GLU A 270 -4.91 16.54 4.50
CA GLU A 270 -5.82 17.04 5.54
C GLU A 270 -6.78 18.13 5.01
N GLY A 271 -6.27 19.01 4.15
CA GLY A 271 -7.09 20.05 3.55
C GLY A 271 -8.20 19.52 2.66
N LEU A 272 -7.96 18.43 1.90
CA LEU A 272 -8.99 17.74 1.12
C LEU A 272 -10.00 17.04 2.05
N ALA A 273 -9.54 16.44 3.14
CA ALA A 273 -10.39 15.77 4.11
C ALA A 273 -11.35 16.78 4.78
N VAL A 274 -10.83 17.88 5.34
CA VAL A 274 -11.67 18.93 5.95
C VAL A 274 -12.55 19.64 4.90
N TYR A 275 -12.09 19.82 3.67
CA TYR A 275 -12.91 20.40 2.60
C TYR A 275 -14.11 19.51 2.24
N SER A 276 -13.98 18.20 2.39
CA SER A 276 -15.06 17.26 2.11
C SER A 276 -16.13 17.22 3.21
N GLU A 277 -15.82 17.64 4.44
CA GLU A 277 -16.80 17.81 5.52
C GLU A 277 -17.76 18.98 5.25
N GLY A 278 -17.35 19.94 4.40
CA GLY A 278 -18.12 21.15 4.09
C GLY A 278 -17.46 22.44 4.56
N GLU A 279 -18.24 23.40 5.06
CA GLU A 279 -17.69 24.64 5.60
C GLU A 279 -17.13 24.43 7.02
N LEU A 280 -16.06 25.17 7.35
CA LEU A 280 -15.50 25.15 8.70
C LEU A 280 -16.55 25.50 9.75
N ASP A 281 -16.50 24.81 10.87
CA ASP A 281 -17.27 25.22 12.04
C ASP A 281 -16.85 26.63 12.53
N GLN A 282 -17.73 27.28 13.29
CA GLN A 282 -17.51 28.66 13.73
C GLN A 282 -16.24 28.81 14.59
N GLY A 283 -15.86 27.78 15.36
CA GLY A 283 -14.65 27.82 16.20
C GLY A 283 -13.39 27.80 15.36
N SER A 284 -13.32 26.88 14.39
CA SER A 284 -12.24 26.73 13.42
C SER A 284 -12.10 27.96 12.52
N GLN A 285 -13.22 28.54 12.05
CA GLN A 285 -13.21 29.78 11.27
C GLN A 285 -12.69 30.96 12.11
N ASN A 286 -13.16 31.14 13.34
CA ASN A 286 -12.69 32.21 14.23
C ASN A 286 -11.19 32.10 14.52
N GLN A 287 -10.64 30.87 14.66
CA GLN A 287 -9.22 30.65 14.89
C GLN A 287 -8.41 31.04 13.66
N LEU A 288 -8.86 30.70 12.46
CA LEU A 288 -8.24 31.08 11.21
C LEU A 288 -8.25 32.63 11.04
N ASP A 289 -9.41 33.27 11.28
CA ASP A 289 -9.55 34.72 11.19
C ASP A 289 -8.63 35.43 12.19
N GLN A 290 -8.52 34.91 13.42
CA GLN A 290 -7.58 35.43 14.41
C GLN A 290 -6.11 35.28 13.95
N ALA A 291 -5.74 34.16 13.35
CA ALA A 291 -4.38 33.95 12.83
C ALA A 291 -4.05 34.89 11.65
N ILE A 292 -5.05 35.20 10.81
CA ILE A 292 -4.91 36.19 9.73
C ILE A 292 -4.67 37.60 10.34
N HIS A 293 -5.50 37.99 11.30
CA HIS A 293 -5.43 39.29 11.97
C HIS A 293 -4.07 39.49 12.69
N ASP A 294 -3.61 38.46 13.41
CA ASP A 294 -2.40 38.52 14.24
C ASP A 294 -1.12 38.26 13.43
N ASN A 295 -1.23 38.05 12.13
CA ASN A 295 -0.14 37.62 11.24
C ASN A 295 0.64 36.41 11.78
N SER A 296 -0.09 35.43 12.32
CA SER A 296 0.45 34.22 12.94
C SER A 296 0.19 32.94 12.11
N LEU A 297 -0.19 33.12 10.83
CA LEU A 297 -0.37 32.01 9.89
C LEU A 297 0.94 31.20 9.72
N LEU A 298 0.80 29.89 9.71
CA LEU A 298 1.88 28.95 9.40
C LEU A 298 2.25 29.05 7.91
N THR A 299 3.49 28.75 7.55
CA THR A 299 3.88 28.68 6.14
C THR A 299 3.33 27.40 5.52
N VAL A 300 2.93 27.43 4.24
CA VAL A 300 2.46 26.24 3.51
C VAL A 300 3.54 25.15 3.51
N ARG A 301 4.81 25.55 3.41
CA ARG A 301 5.93 24.60 3.49
C ARG A 301 6.00 23.90 4.86
N SER A 302 5.74 24.60 5.96
CA SER A 302 5.72 23.98 7.29
C SER A 302 4.54 23.03 7.50
N LEU A 303 3.43 23.25 6.83
CA LEU A 303 2.25 22.39 6.83
C LEU A 303 2.44 21.10 6.00
N SER A 304 3.54 20.97 5.26
CA SER A 304 3.86 19.74 4.51
C SER A 304 4.33 18.59 5.41
N ALA A 305 4.77 18.88 6.64
CA ALA A 305 5.13 17.90 7.66
C ALA A 305 3.92 17.55 8.54
N GLY A 306 4.05 16.50 9.36
CA GLY A 306 3.01 16.12 10.32
C GLY A 306 2.61 17.28 11.25
N PHE A 307 1.33 17.35 11.59
CA PHE A 307 0.80 18.40 12.46
C PHE A 307 1.20 18.18 13.91
N SER A 308 1.04 19.23 14.72
CA SER A 308 1.39 19.20 16.14
C SER A 308 0.49 18.23 16.92
N GLU A 309 1.07 17.47 17.85
CA GLU A 309 0.28 16.68 18.81
C GLU A 309 -0.50 17.56 19.84
N VAL A 310 -0.21 18.86 19.90
CA VAL A 310 -0.96 19.81 20.72
C VAL A 310 -2.22 20.24 19.99
N ALA A 311 -3.39 19.83 20.45
CA ALA A 311 -4.68 20.02 19.79
C ALA A 311 -4.94 21.45 19.29
N SER A 312 -4.67 22.49 20.10
CA SER A 312 -4.89 23.90 19.69
C SER A 312 -4.00 24.36 18.53
N LYS A 313 -2.80 23.76 18.37
CA LYS A 313 -1.90 24.04 17.24
C LYS A 313 -2.30 23.21 16.01
N ALA A 314 -2.75 21.98 16.22
CA ALA A 314 -3.27 21.12 15.17
C ALA A 314 -4.49 21.75 14.50
N MET A 315 -5.47 22.26 15.28
CA MET A 315 -6.67 22.88 14.73
C MET A 315 -6.39 24.02 13.75
N LEU A 316 -5.41 24.90 14.04
CA LEU A 316 -5.01 25.93 13.09
C LEU A 316 -4.41 25.32 11.80
N SER A 317 -3.64 24.24 11.91
CA SER A 317 -3.08 23.56 10.74
C SER A 317 -4.18 22.97 9.86
N TYR A 318 -5.20 22.34 10.44
CA TYR A 318 -6.38 21.85 9.71
C TYR A 318 -7.16 22.97 9.04
N SER A 319 -7.49 24.05 9.76
CA SER A 319 -8.23 25.20 9.22
C SER A 319 -7.48 25.90 8.09
N GLN A 320 -6.14 26.04 8.20
CA GLN A 320 -5.31 26.62 7.13
C GLN A 320 -5.26 25.68 5.91
N SER A 321 -5.10 24.38 6.12
CA SER A 321 -5.08 23.38 5.05
C SER A 321 -6.37 23.36 4.26
N TYR A 322 -7.51 23.39 4.96
CA TYR A 322 -8.82 23.60 4.36
C TYR A 322 -8.86 24.84 3.48
N SER A 323 -8.46 25.99 4.03
CA SER A 323 -8.50 27.29 3.33
C SER A 323 -7.63 27.29 2.07
N ILE A 324 -6.45 26.63 2.11
CA ILE A 324 -5.55 26.49 0.95
C ILE A 324 -6.20 25.62 -0.13
N VAL A 325 -6.75 24.46 0.25
CA VAL A 325 -7.42 23.55 -0.69
C VAL A 325 -8.67 24.19 -1.29
N LYS A 326 -9.50 24.85 -0.47
CA LYS A 326 -10.66 25.63 -0.92
C LYS A 326 -10.23 26.68 -1.95
N PHE A 327 -9.18 27.47 -1.66
CA PHE A 327 -8.64 28.46 -2.59
C PHE A 327 -8.24 27.82 -3.93
N LEU A 328 -7.52 26.69 -3.92
CA LEU A 328 -7.10 26.02 -5.13
C LEU A 328 -8.30 25.51 -5.96
N ILE A 329 -9.26 24.87 -5.33
CA ILE A 329 -10.43 24.29 -6.01
C ILE A 329 -11.36 25.39 -6.53
N GLU A 330 -11.68 26.41 -5.72
CA GLU A 330 -12.61 27.46 -6.08
C GLU A 330 -12.02 28.46 -7.12
N THR A 331 -10.71 28.68 -7.09
CA THR A 331 -10.05 29.62 -8.01
C THR A 331 -9.69 28.95 -9.33
N TYR A 332 -9.21 27.72 -9.31
CA TYR A 332 -8.63 27.06 -10.50
C TYR A 332 -9.44 25.86 -11.00
N GLY A 333 -10.41 25.41 -10.21
CA GLY A 333 -11.31 24.32 -10.57
C GLY A 333 -10.79 22.92 -10.23
N GLN A 334 -11.71 21.98 -10.24
CA GLN A 334 -11.50 20.56 -9.92
C GLN A 334 -10.46 19.90 -10.85
N ASP A 335 -10.48 20.21 -12.17
CA ASP A 335 -9.56 19.60 -13.13
C ASP A 335 -8.09 19.86 -12.77
N LYS A 336 -7.79 21.07 -12.25
CA LYS A 336 -6.46 21.43 -11.80
C LYS A 336 -6.08 20.67 -10.52
N MET A 337 -7.01 20.49 -9.57
CA MET A 337 -6.76 19.68 -8.38
C MET A 337 -6.48 18.23 -8.76
N THR A 338 -7.28 17.65 -9.65
CA THR A 338 -7.03 16.29 -10.17
C THR A 338 -5.66 16.18 -10.86
N ALA A 339 -5.26 17.17 -11.66
CA ALA A 339 -3.94 17.19 -12.31
C ALA A 339 -2.78 17.28 -11.31
N LEU A 340 -2.94 18.05 -10.22
CA LEU A 340 -1.98 18.09 -9.12
C LEU A 340 -1.78 16.71 -8.48
N LEU A 341 -2.88 16.04 -8.14
CA LEU A 341 -2.86 14.72 -7.52
C LEU A 341 -2.24 13.66 -8.45
N ILE A 342 -2.54 13.70 -9.75
CA ILE A 342 -1.92 12.84 -10.77
C ILE A 342 -0.41 13.09 -10.83
N SER A 343 0.04 14.34 -10.82
CA SER A 343 1.47 14.67 -10.86
C SER A 343 2.22 14.13 -9.65
N LEU A 344 1.61 14.20 -8.45
CA LEU A 344 2.16 13.60 -7.22
C LEU A 344 2.20 12.09 -7.31
N ARG A 345 1.14 11.44 -7.76
CA ARG A 345 1.10 9.99 -8.01
C ARG A 345 2.22 9.54 -8.93
N ASP A 346 2.48 10.30 -9.98
CA ASP A 346 3.51 10.00 -10.98
C ASP A 346 4.94 10.33 -10.49
N GLY A 347 5.09 10.73 -9.20
CA GLY A 347 6.38 10.88 -8.51
C GLY A 347 6.98 12.27 -8.54
N SER A 348 6.23 13.30 -8.97
CA SER A 348 6.71 14.69 -8.90
C SER A 348 6.84 15.14 -7.44
N THR A 349 7.81 16.02 -7.18
CA THR A 349 7.83 16.78 -5.91
C THR A 349 6.63 17.72 -5.85
N ILE A 350 6.22 18.13 -4.67
CA ILE A 350 5.10 19.08 -4.53
C ILE A 350 5.39 20.42 -5.23
N ASP A 351 6.63 20.90 -5.20
CA ASP A 351 7.00 22.13 -5.92
C ASP A 351 6.86 21.96 -7.43
N ASP A 352 7.38 20.87 -8.00
CA ASP A 352 7.26 20.60 -9.45
C ASP A 352 5.80 20.37 -9.87
N ALA A 353 5.03 19.63 -9.07
CA ALA A 353 3.62 19.38 -9.32
C ALA A 353 2.79 20.68 -9.34
N LEU A 354 3.04 21.60 -8.40
CA LEU A 354 2.41 22.91 -8.35
C LEU A 354 2.83 23.79 -9.53
N ILE A 355 4.14 23.85 -9.86
CA ILE A 355 4.64 24.62 -11.01
C ILE A 355 4.00 24.12 -12.30
N ASN A 356 3.97 22.82 -12.52
CA ASN A 356 3.41 22.24 -13.74
C ASN A 356 1.88 22.44 -13.86
N THR A 357 1.17 22.46 -12.73
CA THR A 357 -0.29 22.55 -12.70
C THR A 357 -0.80 23.99 -12.67
N TYR A 358 -0.20 24.82 -11.80
CA TYR A 358 -0.71 26.16 -11.50
C TYR A 358 0.26 27.29 -11.93
N GLY A 359 1.53 26.96 -12.23
CA GLY A 359 2.54 27.93 -12.65
C GLY A 359 3.37 28.55 -11.50
N PHE A 360 3.21 28.06 -10.28
CA PHE A 360 3.95 28.48 -9.09
C PHE A 360 4.30 27.30 -8.20
N GLY A 361 5.38 27.38 -7.41
CA GLY A 361 5.75 26.41 -6.38
C GLY A 361 5.07 26.70 -5.04
N VAL A 362 5.51 26.04 -3.97
CA VAL A 362 4.91 26.17 -2.61
C VAL A 362 4.90 27.60 -2.11
N GLU A 363 5.98 28.36 -2.30
CA GLU A 363 6.05 29.76 -1.90
C GLU A 363 5.10 30.65 -2.70
N GLY A 364 4.98 30.40 -4.01
CA GLY A 364 4.04 31.12 -4.86
C GLY A 364 2.58 30.79 -4.51
N LEU A 365 2.28 29.53 -4.17
CA LEU A 365 0.99 29.14 -3.64
C LEU A 365 0.66 29.93 -2.37
N GLU A 366 1.59 30.03 -1.42
CA GLU A 366 1.39 30.78 -0.19
C GLU A 366 1.14 32.26 -0.46
N ASP A 367 1.87 32.87 -1.40
CA ASP A 367 1.69 34.29 -1.74
C ASP A 367 0.31 34.55 -2.37
N GLU A 368 -0.14 33.71 -3.32
CA GLU A 368 -1.45 33.88 -3.95
C GLU A 368 -2.60 33.56 -2.98
N TRP A 369 -2.46 32.53 -2.15
CA TRP A 369 -3.44 32.21 -1.11
C TRP A 369 -3.58 33.34 -0.08
N ARG A 370 -2.46 33.84 0.49
CA ARG A 370 -2.48 34.97 1.45
C ARG A 370 -3.15 36.20 0.87
N LYS A 371 -2.90 36.49 -0.40
CA LYS A 371 -3.54 37.59 -1.11
C LYS A 371 -5.07 37.36 -1.25
N ALA A 372 -5.48 36.14 -1.57
CA ALA A 372 -6.90 35.80 -1.71
C ALA A 372 -7.69 35.96 -0.39
N ILE A 373 -7.09 35.58 0.75
CA ILE A 373 -7.68 35.71 2.08
C ILE A 373 -7.37 37.06 2.75
N GLN A 374 -6.77 38.01 2.04
CA GLN A 374 -6.41 39.37 2.51
C GLN A 374 -5.47 39.35 3.74
N ALA A 375 -4.66 38.30 3.88
CA ALA A 375 -3.63 38.22 4.91
C ALA A 375 -2.39 39.04 4.56
N GLN A 376 -1.57 39.35 5.58
CA GLN A 376 -0.29 40.01 5.37
C GLN A 376 0.63 39.12 4.51
N PRO A 377 1.46 39.73 3.61
CA PRO A 377 2.48 38.99 2.88
C PRO A 377 3.43 38.24 3.84
N ARG A 378 4.05 37.18 3.35
CA ARG A 378 5.05 36.45 4.11
C ARG A 378 6.18 37.39 4.55
N SER A 379 6.60 37.30 5.83
CA SER A 379 7.78 38.07 6.28
C SER A 379 9.02 37.54 5.56
N ALA A 380 9.86 38.44 5.04
CA ALA A 380 11.11 38.07 4.37
C ALA A 380 12.07 37.26 5.27
N SER A 381 11.92 37.33 6.58
CA SER A 381 12.68 36.55 7.56
C SER A 381 12.26 35.06 7.64
N ALA A 382 11.12 34.65 7.03
CA ALA A 382 10.69 33.26 6.99
C ALA A 382 11.49 32.40 5.97
N ILE A 383 12.39 33.00 5.20
CA ILE A 383 13.42 32.31 4.41
C ILE A 383 14.57 31.89 5.36
N SER A 384 14.24 31.37 6.52
CA SER A 384 15.20 30.61 7.30
C SER A 384 15.35 29.27 6.61
N THR A 385 16.52 29.04 6.04
CA THR A 385 17.02 27.71 5.69
C THR A 385 17.19 26.89 6.97
N ALA A 386 16.11 26.68 7.73
CA ALA A 386 16.08 25.65 8.72
C ALA A 386 16.17 24.34 7.94
N GLN A 387 17.39 23.84 7.83
CA GLN A 387 17.64 22.47 7.42
C GLN A 387 16.69 21.60 8.24
N PRO A 388 15.85 20.76 7.63
CA PRO A 388 14.92 19.93 8.40
C PRO A 388 15.77 19.15 9.41
N THR A 389 15.49 19.37 10.69
CA THR A 389 16.02 18.50 11.73
C THR A 389 15.52 17.11 11.36
N PRO A 390 16.41 16.12 11.17
CA PRO A 390 15.94 14.79 10.85
C PRO A 390 15.00 14.37 11.98
N THR A 391 13.70 14.35 11.69
CA THR A 391 12.73 13.74 12.55
C THR A 391 13.16 12.29 12.66
N PHE A 392 13.41 11.83 13.86
CA PHE A 392 13.66 10.42 14.12
C PHE A 392 12.44 9.66 13.62
N VAL A 393 12.52 9.17 12.41
CA VAL A 393 11.64 8.07 11.98
C VAL A 393 11.96 6.95 12.97
N PRO A 394 11.01 6.42 13.72
CA PRO A 394 11.28 5.28 14.57
C PRO A 394 11.84 4.21 13.65
N THR A 395 13.14 3.97 13.76
CA THR A 395 13.82 2.93 13.01
C THR A 395 13.11 1.65 13.41
N ILE A 396 12.46 0.98 12.48
CA ILE A 396 11.94 -0.36 12.69
C ILE A 396 13.10 -1.14 13.28
N VAL A 397 12.98 -1.51 14.54
CA VAL A 397 14.00 -2.34 15.21
C VAL A 397 14.07 -3.62 14.40
N PRO A 398 15.23 -3.95 13.79
CA PRO A 398 15.34 -5.19 13.05
C PRO A 398 14.93 -6.34 13.98
N VAL A 399 14.12 -7.27 13.46
CA VAL A 399 13.68 -8.48 14.17
C VAL A 399 14.87 -9.43 14.36
N SER A 400 15.79 -9.02 15.19
CA SER A 400 16.88 -9.85 15.69
C SER A 400 16.73 -9.91 17.20
N GLY A 401 15.90 -10.81 17.71
CA GLY A 401 15.60 -11.12 19.12
C GLY A 401 16.63 -10.86 20.22
N ALA A 402 17.36 -9.76 20.14
CA ALA A 402 18.27 -9.30 21.18
C ALA A 402 17.47 -8.45 22.18
N PRO A 403 17.54 -8.74 23.49
CA PRO A 403 16.84 -7.98 24.51
C PRO A 403 17.33 -6.53 24.48
N LEU A 404 16.38 -5.57 24.51
CA LEU A 404 16.66 -4.15 24.68
C LEU A 404 17.37 -3.97 26.03
N VAL A 405 18.68 -3.80 26.01
CA VAL A 405 19.40 -3.28 27.17
C VAL A 405 18.99 -1.82 27.30
N ASN A 406 18.31 -1.47 28.41
CA ASN A 406 18.00 -0.11 28.79
C ASN A 406 19.26 0.74 28.73
N GLN A 407 19.48 1.46 27.63
CA GLN A 407 20.46 2.54 27.63
C GLN A 407 19.81 3.72 28.33
N ILE A 408 20.17 3.90 29.57
CA ILE A 408 19.96 5.14 30.33
C ILE A 408 20.61 6.25 29.47
N ALA A 409 19.80 7.15 28.96
CA ALA A 409 20.28 8.31 28.24
C ALA A 409 21.15 9.13 29.20
N THR A 410 22.44 9.17 28.97
CA THR A 410 23.36 10.08 29.63
C THR A 410 23.00 11.50 29.14
N PRO A 411 22.69 12.46 30.04
CA PRO A 411 22.37 13.82 29.61
C PRO A 411 23.60 14.44 28.95
N THR A 412 23.43 14.84 27.69
CA THR A 412 24.43 15.65 26.97
C THR A 412 24.57 16.99 27.66
N PRO A 413 25.77 17.42 28.07
CA PRO A 413 25.97 18.72 28.71
C PRO A 413 25.66 19.85 27.72
N VAL A 414 24.86 20.80 28.18
CA VAL A 414 24.58 22.08 27.48
C VAL A 414 25.89 22.81 27.25
N PRO A 415 26.24 23.25 26.03
CA PRO A 415 27.44 24.04 25.82
C PRO A 415 27.24 25.43 26.40
N THR A 416 28.01 25.75 27.45
CA THR A 416 28.18 27.11 27.93
C THR A 416 29.03 27.90 26.94
N SER A 417 28.45 28.96 26.37
CA SER A 417 29.17 29.91 25.54
C SER A 417 30.22 30.66 26.38
N SER A 418 31.47 30.43 26.12
CA SER A 418 32.56 31.37 26.49
C SER A 418 33.35 31.72 25.25
N PHE A 419 33.27 32.99 24.92
CA PHE A 419 34.08 33.70 23.93
C PHE A 419 35.52 33.79 24.40
N SER A 420 36.51 33.28 23.65
CA SER A 420 37.83 33.93 23.50
C SER A 420 38.76 33.14 22.57
N GLY A 421 39.33 33.82 21.60
CA GLY A 421 40.72 33.65 21.14
C GLY A 421 41.02 32.57 20.12
N GLN A 422 41.24 32.96 18.89
CA GLN A 422 42.02 32.23 17.87
C GLN A 422 43.44 31.87 18.38
N PRO A 423 44.05 30.75 17.91
CA PRO A 423 44.83 30.85 16.68
C PRO A 423 44.68 29.67 15.69
N GLU A 424 45.09 29.97 14.46
CA GLU A 424 45.26 29.08 13.32
C GLU A 424 45.93 27.76 13.63
N THR A 425 45.44 26.63 13.06
CA THR A 425 46.35 25.59 12.54
C THR A 425 45.61 24.59 11.62
N GLN A 426 46.13 24.50 10.42
CA GLN A 426 46.33 23.35 9.54
C GLN A 426 45.13 22.46 9.14
N VAL A 427 44.83 22.53 7.86
CA VAL A 427 44.03 21.59 7.07
C VAL A 427 44.75 20.25 6.92
N PRO A 428 44.13 19.09 7.22
CA PRO A 428 44.65 17.82 6.78
C PRO A 428 44.18 17.52 5.35
N ALA A 429 45.12 17.10 4.52
CA ALA A 429 44.98 16.75 3.11
C ALA A 429 43.89 15.68 2.88
N ARG A 430 43.09 15.88 1.83
CA ARG A 430 42.20 14.89 1.23
C ARG A 430 43.03 13.69 0.75
N GLY A 431 42.82 12.55 1.37
CA GLY A 431 43.30 11.27 0.86
C GLY A 431 42.55 10.89 -0.39
N THR A 432 43.24 10.68 -1.49
CA THR A 432 42.73 10.09 -2.73
C THR A 432 42.39 8.60 -2.50
N PRO A 433 41.28 8.09 -3.02
CA PRO A 433 40.97 6.65 -2.92
C PRO A 433 41.98 5.82 -3.73
N PRO A 434 42.29 4.59 -3.31
CA PRO A 434 43.28 3.76 -3.96
C PRO A 434 42.85 3.35 -5.38
N LEU A 435 43.80 3.46 -6.30
CA LEU A 435 43.66 3.23 -7.74
C LEU A 435 43.17 1.83 -8.14
N SER A 436 43.02 0.90 -7.19
CA SER A 436 42.65 -0.49 -7.43
C SER A 436 41.15 -0.73 -7.71
N LEU A 437 40.26 0.14 -7.20
CA LEU A 437 38.81 -0.08 -7.36
C LEU A 437 38.29 0.38 -8.73
N THR A 438 38.90 1.41 -9.32
CA THR A 438 38.54 1.93 -10.65
C THR A 438 38.98 1.01 -11.79
N LEU A 439 40.07 0.28 -11.64
CA LEU A 439 40.54 -0.73 -12.62
C LEU A 439 39.65 -1.98 -12.59
N PHE A 440 39.09 -2.35 -11.46
CA PHE A 440 38.19 -3.51 -11.35
C PHE A 440 36.84 -3.27 -12.06
N LEU A 441 36.28 -2.08 -11.97
CA LEU A 441 35.01 -1.72 -12.62
C LEU A 441 35.16 -1.58 -14.15
N LEU A 442 36.28 -1.08 -14.65
CA LEU A 442 36.56 -0.99 -16.08
C LEU A 442 36.77 -2.39 -16.70
N GLY A 443 37.43 -3.32 -16.01
CA GLY A 443 37.62 -4.69 -16.47
C GLY A 443 36.28 -5.47 -16.63
N PHE A 444 35.31 -5.28 -15.73
CA PHE A 444 34.02 -5.94 -15.82
C PHE A 444 33.18 -5.42 -16.99
N CYS A 445 33.24 -4.11 -17.30
CA CYS A 445 32.53 -3.53 -18.43
C CYS A 445 33.03 -4.07 -19.79
N CYS A 446 34.36 -4.25 -19.95
CA CYS A 446 34.92 -4.77 -21.18
C CYS A 446 34.56 -6.25 -21.42
N ILE A 447 34.52 -7.09 -20.37
CA ILE A 447 34.13 -8.50 -20.48
C ILE A 447 32.64 -8.62 -20.88
N PHE A 448 31.76 -7.76 -20.31
CA PHE A 448 30.33 -7.77 -20.63
C PHE A 448 30.06 -7.40 -22.11
N ILE A 449 30.78 -6.42 -22.64
CA ILE A 449 30.66 -5.99 -24.05
C ILE A 449 31.14 -7.09 -24.98
N LEU A 450 32.23 -7.82 -24.65
CA LEU A 450 32.73 -8.94 -25.44
C LEU A 450 31.73 -10.10 -25.47
N ILE A 451 31.11 -10.44 -24.37
CA ILE A 451 30.10 -11.52 -24.31
C ILE A 451 28.88 -11.17 -25.18
N ILE A 452 28.40 -9.91 -25.11
CA ILE A 452 27.29 -9.46 -25.96
C ILE A 452 27.67 -9.49 -27.44
N GLY A 453 28.88 -9.09 -27.78
CA GLY A 453 29.41 -9.16 -29.15
C GLY A 453 29.45 -10.58 -29.73
N VAL A 454 29.89 -11.56 -28.94
CA VAL A 454 29.92 -12.99 -29.35
C VAL A 454 28.48 -13.54 -29.52
N ILE A 455 27.54 -13.17 -28.65
CA ILE A 455 26.14 -13.60 -28.77
C ILE A 455 25.49 -13.02 -30.05
N LEU A 456 25.71 -11.74 -30.33
CA LEU A 456 25.18 -11.08 -31.54
C LEU A 456 25.79 -11.66 -32.82
N LEU A 457 27.09 -11.97 -32.81
CA LEU A 457 27.77 -12.61 -33.94
C LEU A 457 27.22 -14.04 -34.18
N GLY A 458 26.98 -14.81 -33.13
CA GLY A 458 26.36 -16.14 -33.20
C GLY A 458 24.93 -16.10 -33.78
N ILE A 459 24.14 -15.08 -33.44
CA ILE A 459 22.79 -14.86 -33.99
C ILE A 459 22.86 -14.47 -35.47
N PHE A 460 23.85 -13.66 -35.84
CA PHE A 460 24.04 -13.21 -37.23
C PHE A 460 24.47 -14.37 -38.16
N VAL A 461 25.42 -15.19 -37.72
CA VAL A 461 25.89 -16.41 -38.45
C VAL A 461 24.75 -17.42 -38.59
N ARG A 462 23.93 -17.62 -37.55
CA ARG A 462 22.73 -18.50 -37.61
C ARG A 462 21.64 -18.01 -38.56
N ARG A 463 21.49 -16.68 -38.71
CA ARG A 463 20.55 -16.07 -39.69
C ARG A 463 21.10 -16.13 -41.13
N GLY A 464 22.42 -16.05 -41.34
CA GLY A 464 23.08 -16.19 -42.65
C GLY A 464 22.90 -17.58 -43.23
N ASN A 465 23.03 -18.62 -42.43
CA ASN A 465 22.90 -20.03 -42.90
C ASN A 465 21.46 -20.48 -43.19
N ARG A 466 20.42 -19.69 -42.82
CA ARG A 466 19.03 -20.00 -43.17
C ARG A 466 18.59 -19.44 -44.51
N LYS A 467 19.40 -18.61 -45.21
CA LYS A 467 19.09 -18.04 -46.52
C LYS A 467 19.71 -18.73 -47.70
N GLY A 468 20.47 -19.83 -47.49
CA GLY A 468 21.19 -20.56 -48.52
C GLY A 468 20.63 -21.93 -48.88
N GLY A 469 19.34 -22.16 -48.81
CA GLY A 469 18.75 -23.47 -49.15
C GLY A 469 17.36 -23.34 -49.77
N ASN A 470 17.32 -22.84 -51.02
CA ASN A 470 16.22 -23.10 -51.96
C ASN A 470 16.63 -22.64 -53.36
N ASN A 471 17.00 -23.57 -54.21
CA ASN A 471 16.77 -23.61 -55.65
C ASN A 471 17.51 -24.80 -56.26
N PRO A 472 17.01 -25.39 -57.34
CA PRO A 472 15.64 -25.55 -57.85
C PRO A 472 15.00 -26.90 -57.56
#